data_41137d5461be89d41f8127f0ce1e77ac
#
_entry.id   41137d5461be89d41f8127f0ce1e77ac
#
_cell.length_a   1.000
_cell.length_b   1.000
_cell.length_c   1.000
_cell.angle_alpha   90.00
_cell.angle_beta   90.00
_cell.angle_gamma   90.00
#
_symmetry.space_group_name_H-M   'P 1'
#
loop_
_entity.id
_entity.type
_entity.pdbx_description
1 polymer ?
#
loop_
_entity_poly.entity_id
_entity_poly.type
_entity_poly.pdbx_seq_one_letter_code
_entity_poly.pdbx_strand_id
1 'polypeptide(L)'
;ERVNFEKKVIVNGNTKRIDVYIPETHVIIEQKSLGKSLDQKIHNSGDVDLTPYEQAKRYNDNLPYDEKARWIITCNFSDIWIYDMNARVPEPVKIALVELQSKYLLLDFLVKQDVKKLSHEMEVSIKAGDIVGLIYDAFLKQYKIPDGNEKQESAEQKEKREHKLKSLNALCVRLVFCLYAEDAGIFGEHRDIFHDYLEAYDVKDCRRALIELFKTLDTPIAERDEYLEEDVAQFPYVNGGLFADETIEIPPFTEEIKDLLLTKASEDFDWSDISPTIFGAVFESTLNPETRRSGGMHYTSIENIHKVIDPLFLDDLKKEFKEIQAVTVRRTKEKRLDEFQNKLASLTFLDPACGSGNFLTET
;
A
#
# COMPACT_ATOMS: atom_id res chain seq x y z
N GLU A 1 26.52 -3.56 7.42
CA GLU A 1 27.27 -2.73 6.45
C GLU A 1 26.36 -2.44 5.26
N ARG A 2 26.30 -1.17 4.86
CA ARG A 2 25.39 -0.70 3.80
C ARG A 2 25.83 -1.11 2.39
N VAL A 3 27.11 -1.46 2.20
CA VAL A 3 27.68 -1.84 0.90
C VAL A 3 28.70 -2.93 1.11
N ASN A 4 28.61 -4.03 0.36
CA ASN A 4 29.54 -5.14 0.40
C ASN A 4 30.39 -5.12 -0.86
N PHE A 5 31.68 -4.88 -0.72
CA PHE A 5 32.66 -5.00 -1.79
C PHE A 5 33.19 -6.44 -1.86
N GLU A 6 33.48 -6.93 -3.06
CA GLU A 6 34.05 -8.25 -3.30
C GLU A 6 33.26 -9.39 -2.63
N LYS A 7 31.91 -9.28 -2.66
CA LYS A 7 31.02 -10.30 -2.07
C LYS A 7 31.26 -11.65 -2.74
N LYS A 8 31.57 -12.66 -1.93
CA LYS A 8 31.78 -14.03 -2.42
C LYS A 8 30.47 -14.67 -2.87
N VAL A 9 30.49 -15.34 -4.00
CA VAL A 9 29.42 -16.17 -4.53
C VAL A 9 29.99 -17.46 -5.09
N ILE A 10 29.31 -18.59 -4.89
CA ILE A 10 29.76 -19.88 -5.40
C ILE A 10 29.06 -20.13 -6.75
N VAL A 11 29.85 -20.25 -7.81
CA VAL A 11 29.37 -20.53 -9.16
C VAL A 11 30.02 -21.80 -9.66
N ASN A 12 29.23 -22.86 -9.89
CA ASN A 12 29.74 -24.16 -10.34
C ASN A 12 30.86 -24.71 -9.47
N GLY A 13 30.76 -24.60 -8.13
CA GLY A 13 31.76 -25.07 -7.18
C GLY A 13 32.98 -24.16 -7.02
N ASN A 14 33.10 -23.10 -7.78
CA ASN A 14 34.19 -22.12 -7.69
C ASN A 14 33.75 -20.84 -7.00
N THR A 15 34.56 -20.32 -6.10
CA THR A 15 34.29 -19.02 -5.47
C THR A 15 34.59 -17.90 -6.46
N LYS A 16 33.62 -17.09 -6.77
CA LYS A 16 33.70 -15.85 -7.52
C LYS A 16 33.39 -14.67 -6.60
N ARG A 17 33.61 -13.46 -7.11
CA ARG A 17 33.36 -12.22 -6.35
C ARG A 17 32.54 -11.26 -7.16
N ILE A 18 31.56 -10.67 -6.52
CA ILE A 18 30.73 -9.57 -7.04
C ILE A 18 31.46 -8.29 -6.66
N ASP A 19 31.74 -7.41 -7.61
CA ASP A 19 32.52 -6.18 -7.35
C ASP A 19 31.84 -5.34 -6.25
N VAL A 20 30.54 -5.05 -6.39
CA VAL A 20 29.75 -4.34 -5.38
C VAL A 20 28.36 -4.97 -5.25
N TYR A 21 27.96 -5.23 -4.02
CA TYR A 21 26.60 -5.64 -3.68
C TYR A 21 26.01 -4.76 -2.58
N ILE A 22 24.81 -4.21 -2.83
CA ILE A 22 24.09 -3.36 -1.88
C ILE A 22 22.87 -4.14 -1.37
N PRO A 23 22.92 -4.69 -0.14
CA PRO A 23 21.84 -5.53 0.40
C PRO A 23 20.52 -4.78 0.55
N GLU A 24 20.57 -3.52 1.03
CA GLU A 24 19.40 -2.72 1.37
C GLU A 24 18.52 -2.37 0.15
N THR A 25 19.11 -2.29 -1.02
CA THR A 25 18.43 -1.92 -2.27
C THR A 25 18.44 -3.03 -3.32
N HIS A 26 19.00 -4.20 -2.97
CA HIS A 26 19.11 -5.35 -3.85
C HIS A 26 19.77 -5.01 -5.19
N VAL A 27 20.96 -4.40 -5.14
CA VAL A 27 21.72 -3.97 -6.32
C VAL A 27 23.03 -4.71 -6.41
N ILE A 28 23.36 -5.18 -7.63
CA ILE A 28 24.70 -5.62 -8.01
C ILE A 28 25.30 -4.59 -8.95
N ILE A 29 26.58 -4.20 -8.71
CA ILE A 29 27.35 -3.40 -9.66
C ILE A 29 28.54 -4.23 -10.13
N GLU A 30 28.65 -4.41 -11.43
CA GLU A 30 29.79 -5.03 -12.09
C GLU A 30 30.57 -3.96 -12.82
N GLN A 31 31.83 -3.78 -12.42
CA GLN A 31 32.68 -2.70 -12.90
C GLN A 31 33.72 -3.20 -13.88
N LYS A 32 33.99 -2.44 -14.95
CA LYS A 32 35.04 -2.68 -15.90
C LYS A 32 35.95 -1.46 -16.00
N SER A 33 37.19 -1.70 -16.44
CA SER A 33 38.15 -0.63 -16.65
C SER A 33 37.69 0.32 -17.74
N LEU A 34 38.14 1.57 -17.65
CA LEU A 34 37.91 2.58 -18.68
C LEU A 34 38.31 2.07 -20.06
N GLY A 35 37.47 2.33 -21.06
CA GLY A 35 37.70 1.88 -22.45
C GLY A 35 37.26 0.45 -22.76
N LYS A 36 36.76 -0.31 -21.78
CA LYS A 36 36.14 -1.61 -22.04
C LYS A 36 34.68 -1.41 -22.44
N SER A 37 34.23 -2.12 -23.48
CA SER A 37 32.83 -2.09 -23.89
C SER A 37 31.96 -2.87 -22.92
N LEU A 38 30.75 -2.35 -22.65
CA LEU A 38 29.77 -3.01 -21.76
C LEU A 38 28.88 -4.02 -22.50
N ASP A 39 28.92 -4.06 -23.84
CA ASP A 39 28.18 -4.98 -24.70
C ASP A 39 29.03 -6.08 -25.33
N GLN A 40 30.38 -6.00 -25.20
CA GLN A 40 31.27 -7.02 -25.74
C GLN A 40 31.59 -8.09 -24.71
N LYS A 41 31.71 -9.32 -25.20
CA LYS A 41 32.13 -10.45 -24.39
C LYS A 41 33.61 -10.30 -24.03
N ILE A 42 33.91 -10.50 -22.76
CA ILE A 42 35.24 -10.44 -22.19
C ILE A 42 35.60 -11.84 -21.72
N HIS A 43 36.82 -12.28 -22.04
CA HIS A 43 37.34 -13.55 -21.55
C HIS A 43 37.51 -13.47 -20.02
N ASN A 44 36.76 -14.27 -19.30
CA ASN A 44 36.80 -14.34 -17.84
C ASN A 44 37.56 -15.61 -17.41
N SER A 45 38.19 -15.55 -16.23
CA SER A 45 38.85 -16.71 -15.62
C SER A 45 37.86 -17.86 -15.39
N GLY A 46 37.78 -18.78 -16.37
CA GLY A 46 36.86 -19.93 -16.31
C GLY A 46 36.26 -20.33 -17.65
N ASP A 47 36.94 -20.10 -18.75
CA ASP A 47 36.66 -20.55 -20.13
C ASP A 47 35.32 -20.14 -20.75
N VAL A 48 34.69 -19.07 -20.23
CA VAL A 48 33.44 -18.55 -20.78
C VAL A 48 33.55 -17.07 -21.08
N ASP A 49 33.33 -16.69 -22.32
CA ASP A 49 33.25 -15.31 -22.76
C ASP A 49 31.86 -14.74 -22.44
N LEU A 50 31.79 -13.79 -21.50
CA LEU A 50 30.56 -13.15 -21.05
C LEU A 50 30.64 -11.64 -21.16
N THR A 51 29.53 -11.00 -21.48
CA THR A 51 29.39 -9.56 -21.27
C THR A 51 29.37 -9.23 -19.77
N PRO A 52 29.69 -7.99 -19.36
CA PRO A 52 29.57 -7.59 -17.94
C PRO A 52 28.20 -7.86 -17.33
N TYR A 53 27.15 -7.68 -18.11
CA TYR A 53 25.79 -8.01 -17.68
C TYR A 53 25.57 -9.52 -17.48
N GLU A 54 25.99 -10.35 -18.45
CA GLU A 54 25.89 -11.81 -18.33
C GLU A 54 26.70 -12.34 -17.14
N GLN A 55 27.84 -11.73 -16.85
CA GLN A 55 28.65 -12.07 -15.68
C GLN A 55 27.92 -11.75 -14.38
N ALA A 56 27.42 -10.53 -14.24
CA ALA A 56 26.67 -10.09 -13.05
C ALA A 56 25.38 -10.89 -12.86
N LYS A 57 24.65 -11.16 -13.96
CA LYS A 57 23.45 -12.01 -13.93
C LYS A 57 23.77 -13.41 -13.46
N ARG A 58 24.84 -14.03 -13.94
CA ARG A 58 25.28 -15.35 -13.49
C ARG A 58 25.59 -15.39 -12.00
N TYR A 59 26.15 -14.31 -11.45
CA TYR A 59 26.37 -14.19 -10.01
C TYR A 59 25.05 -14.08 -9.26
N ASN A 60 24.14 -13.24 -9.74
CA ASN A 60 22.81 -13.06 -9.17
C ASN A 60 22.00 -14.36 -9.14
N ASP A 61 22.07 -15.15 -10.23
CA ASP A 61 21.35 -16.43 -10.32
C ASP A 61 21.82 -17.45 -9.27
N ASN A 62 23.07 -17.32 -8.78
CA ASN A 62 23.68 -18.19 -7.78
C ASN A 62 23.63 -17.63 -6.34
N LEU A 63 23.05 -16.47 -6.11
CA LEU A 63 22.79 -15.94 -4.77
C LEU A 63 21.56 -16.63 -4.12
N PRO A 64 21.50 -16.71 -2.77
CA PRO A 64 20.30 -17.07 -2.05
C PRO A 64 19.11 -16.22 -2.49
N TYR A 65 17.89 -16.78 -2.37
CA TYR A 65 16.69 -16.10 -2.87
C TYR A 65 16.46 -14.73 -2.24
N ASP A 66 16.70 -14.60 -0.95
CA ASP A 66 16.60 -13.36 -0.16
C ASP A 66 17.70 -12.33 -0.44
N GLU A 67 18.78 -12.76 -1.10
CA GLU A 67 19.88 -11.90 -1.50
C GLU A 67 19.88 -11.56 -3.00
N LYS A 68 18.94 -12.08 -3.78
CA LYS A 68 18.89 -11.80 -5.22
C LYS A 68 18.69 -10.31 -5.49
N ALA A 69 19.54 -9.78 -6.37
CA ALA A 69 19.43 -8.40 -6.78
C ALA A 69 18.30 -8.21 -7.79
N ARG A 70 17.50 -7.19 -7.57
CA ARG A 70 16.52 -6.67 -8.52
C ARG A 70 17.20 -5.86 -9.62
N TRP A 71 18.23 -5.11 -9.25
CA TRP A 71 18.91 -4.21 -10.17
C TRP A 71 20.35 -4.67 -10.43
N ILE A 72 20.73 -4.72 -11.69
CA ILE A 72 22.12 -4.94 -12.11
C ILE A 72 22.61 -3.67 -12.80
N ILE A 73 23.72 -3.14 -12.32
CA ILE A 73 24.41 -2.01 -12.94
C ILE A 73 25.73 -2.52 -13.52
N THR A 74 26.01 -2.19 -14.77
CA THR A 74 27.35 -2.35 -15.33
C THR A 74 27.93 -0.98 -15.62
N CYS A 75 29.22 -0.76 -15.31
CA CYS A 75 29.86 0.51 -15.54
C CYS A 75 31.34 0.33 -16.00
N ASN A 76 31.84 1.34 -16.74
CA ASN A 76 33.23 1.37 -17.24
C ASN A 76 33.87 2.75 -17.10
N PHE A 77 33.37 3.60 -16.19
CA PHE A 77 33.80 5.00 -15.99
C PHE A 77 33.48 5.97 -17.13
N SER A 78 32.89 5.51 -18.23
CA SER A 78 32.30 6.36 -19.28
C SER A 78 30.82 6.23 -19.34
N ASP A 79 30.31 5.03 -19.11
CA ASP A 79 28.92 4.66 -19.25
C ASP A 79 28.44 3.86 -18.04
N ILE A 80 27.18 4.05 -17.68
CA ILE A 80 26.43 3.33 -16.65
C ILE A 80 25.21 2.72 -17.32
N TRP A 81 25.09 1.40 -17.29
CA TRP A 81 23.96 0.67 -17.84
C TRP A 81 23.20 -0.02 -16.73
N ILE A 82 21.90 0.21 -16.66
CA ILE A 82 21.00 -0.25 -15.59
C ILE A 82 20.03 -1.27 -16.16
N TYR A 83 19.93 -2.44 -15.52
CA TYR A 83 19.02 -3.52 -15.89
C TYR A 83 18.05 -3.80 -14.75
N ASP A 84 16.72 -3.80 -15.02
CA ASP A 84 15.70 -4.26 -14.08
C ASP A 84 15.45 -5.76 -14.29
N MET A 85 15.81 -6.58 -13.32
CA MET A 85 15.66 -8.03 -13.38
C MET A 85 14.22 -8.51 -13.21
N ASN A 86 13.30 -7.63 -12.81
CA ASN A 86 11.86 -7.91 -12.79
C ASN A 86 11.22 -7.77 -14.19
N ALA A 87 11.91 -7.11 -15.14
CA ALA A 87 11.43 -7.03 -16.52
C ALA A 87 11.48 -8.42 -17.20
N ARG A 88 10.45 -8.74 -18.00
CA ARG A 88 10.40 -10.00 -18.73
C ARG A 88 11.60 -10.23 -19.65
N VAL A 89 12.10 -9.15 -20.23
CA VAL A 89 13.36 -9.10 -20.99
C VAL A 89 14.10 -7.84 -20.50
N PRO A 90 15.14 -7.97 -19.67
CA PRO A 90 15.90 -6.81 -19.17
C PRO A 90 16.66 -6.13 -20.30
N GLU A 91 16.21 -4.95 -20.70
CA GLU A 91 16.93 -4.05 -21.60
C GLU A 91 17.63 -2.95 -20.79
N PRO A 92 18.87 -2.55 -21.16
CA PRO A 92 19.61 -1.56 -20.39
C PRO A 92 19.10 -0.14 -20.61
N VAL A 93 18.85 0.56 -19.51
CA VAL A 93 18.79 2.03 -19.52
C VAL A 93 20.24 2.55 -19.50
N LYS A 94 20.63 3.30 -20.52
CA LYS A 94 22.02 3.75 -20.72
C LYS A 94 22.18 5.21 -20.30
N ILE A 95 23.18 5.47 -19.49
CA ILE A 95 23.56 6.81 -19.03
C ILE A 95 25.04 7.01 -19.32
N ALA A 96 25.37 8.00 -20.15
CA ALA A 96 26.76 8.43 -20.27
C ALA A 96 27.14 9.20 -18.99
N LEU A 97 28.34 9.01 -18.46
CA LEU A 97 28.78 9.65 -17.21
C LEU A 97 28.66 11.19 -17.26
N VAL A 98 28.84 11.78 -18.43
CA VAL A 98 28.68 13.23 -18.66
C VAL A 98 27.24 13.70 -18.51
N GLU A 99 26.26 12.80 -18.68
CA GLU A 99 24.82 13.07 -18.54
C GLU A 99 24.30 12.81 -17.12
N LEU A 100 25.15 12.28 -16.23
CA LEU A 100 24.73 11.84 -14.89
C LEU A 100 24.06 12.98 -14.11
N GLN A 101 24.55 14.21 -14.25
CA GLN A 101 23.99 15.38 -13.58
C GLN A 101 22.51 15.62 -13.94
N SER A 102 22.09 15.32 -15.17
CA SER A 102 20.71 15.48 -15.63
C SER A 102 19.84 14.21 -15.49
N LYS A 103 20.50 13.05 -15.39
CA LYS A 103 19.84 11.74 -15.37
C LYS A 103 20.01 10.98 -14.05
N TYR A 104 20.50 11.64 -12.97
CA TYR A 104 20.75 10.99 -11.68
C TYR A 104 19.50 10.34 -11.07
N LEU A 105 18.31 10.86 -11.38
CA LEU A 105 17.02 10.27 -10.94
C LEU A 105 16.84 8.82 -11.41
N LEU A 106 17.49 8.40 -12.51
CA LEU A 106 17.47 7.01 -12.97
C LEU A 106 18.25 6.06 -12.05
N LEU A 107 19.09 6.58 -11.15
CA LEU A 107 19.83 5.84 -10.11
C LEU A 107 19.19 5.96 -8.71
N ASP A 108 18.02 6.53 -8.62
CA ASP A 108 17.35 6.83 -7.37
C ASP A 108 17.03 5.56 -6.52
N PHE A 109 16.92 4.40 -7.15
CA PHE A 109 16.83 3.10 -6.48
C PHE A 109 18.08 2.72 -5.66
N LEU A 110 19.22 3.43 -5.81
CA LEU A 110 20.40 3.26 -4.96
C LEU A 110 20.23 3.92 -3.59
N VAL A 111 19.30 4.86 -3.47
CA VAL A 111 18.97 5.51 -2.21
C VAL A 111 17.84 4.72 -1.56
N LYS A 112 17.87 4.59 -0.22
CA LYS A 112 16.91 3.79 0.53
C LYS A 112 15.48 3.96 0.02
N GLN A 113 14.75 2.84 -0.09
CA GLN A 113 13.34 2.78 -0.48
C GLN A 113 12.42 3.67 0.38
N ASP A 114 12.82 4.02 1.61
CA ASP A 114 12.03 4.82 2.55
C ASP A 114 11.62 6.19 1.97
N VAL A 115 12.51 6.87 1.24
CA VAL A 115 12.20 8.18 0.64
C VAL A 115 11.29 8.06 -0.58
N LYS A 116 11.48 7.02 -1.40
CA LYS A 116 10.60 6.74 -2.55
C LYS A 116 9.24 6.24 -2.12
N LYS A 117 9.21 5.37 -1.12
CA LYS A 117 7.98 4.86 -0.56
C LYS A 117 7.14 6.02 -0.02
N LEU A 118 7.75 6.94 0.73
CA LEU A 118 7.07 8.11 1.27
C LEU A 118 6.53 9.06 0.18
N SER A 119 7.30 9.31 -0.89
CA SER A 119 6.85 10.17 -2.00
C SER A 119 5.74 9.50 -2.82
N HIS A 120 5.83 8.20 -3.04
CA HIS A 120 4.80 7.41 -3.71
C HIS A 120 3.53 7.34 -2.87
N GLU A 121 3.64 6.99 -1.58
CA GLU A 121 2.51 6.99 -0.64
C GLU A 121 1.82 8.35 -0.58
N MET A 122 2.57 9.45 -0.61
CA MET A 122 2.00 10.80 -0.63
C MET A 122 1.27 11.09 -1.94
N GLU A 123 1.81 10.70 -3.09
CA GLU A 123 1.16 10.86 -4.39
C GLU A 123 -0.13 10.05 -4.50
N VAL A 124 -0.08 8.78 -4.08
CA VAL A 124 -1.25 7.88 -4.03
C VAL A 124 -2.31 8.45 -3.09
N SER A 125 -1.91 8.97 -1.93
CA SER A 125 -2.81 9.60 -0.95
C SER A 125 -3.55 10.81 -1.53
N ILE A 126 -2.85 11.66 -2.27
CA ILE A 126 -3.44 12.85 -2.91
C ILE A 126 -4.48 12.41 -3.95
N LYS A 127 -4.12 11.46 -4.82
CA LYS A 127 -5.05 10.93 -5.83
C LYS A 127 -6.30 10.29 -5.20
N ALA A 128 -6.11 9.48 -4.16
CA ALA A 128 -7.21 8.89 -3.41
C ALA A 128 -8.13 9.96 -2.80
N GLY A 129 -7.55 11.00 -2.19
CA GLY A 129 -8.29 12.14 -1.65
C GLY A 129 -9.11 12.87 -2.71
N ASP A 130 -8.55 13.05 -3.90
CA ASP A 130 -9.26 13.66 -5.03
C ASP A 130 -10.45 12.81 -5.48
N ILE A 131 -10.27 11.48 -5.60
CA ILE A 131 -11.35 10.55 -5.97
C ILE A 131 -12.46 10.55 -4.91
N VAL A 132 -12.11 10.44 -3.62
CA VAL A 132 -13.09 10.51 -2.53
C VAL A 132 -13.82 11.84 -2.55
N GLY A 133 -13.13 12.94 -2.85
CA GLY A 133 -13.72 14.27 -3.04
C GLY A 133 -14.75 14.31 -4.18
N LEU A 134 -14.44 13.70 -5.31
CA LEU A 134 -15.35 13.59 -6.45
C LEU A 134 -16.59 12.76 -6.10
N ILE A 135 -16.42 11.61 -5.43
CA ILE A 135 -17.52 10.75 -4.96
C ILE A 135 -18.43 11.55 -4.01
N TYR A 136 -17.82 12.22 -3.03
CA TYR A 136 -18.54 13.06 -2.07
C TYR A 136 -19.36 14.14 -2.77
N ASP A 137 -18.76 14.90 -3.68
CA ASP A 137 -19.42 16.00 -4.39
C ASP A 137 -20.53 15.53 -5.33
N ALA A 138 -20.35 14.36 -5.97
CA ALA A 138 -21.36 13.77 -6.83
C ALA A 138 -22.61 13.35 -6.02
N PHE A 139 -22.40 12.68 -4.88
CA PHE A 139 -23.51 12.30 -4.00
C PHE A 139 -24.13 13.49 -3.28
N LEU A 140 -23.35 14.48 -2.84
CA LEU A 140 -23.87 15.69 -2.17
C LEU A 140 -24.97 16.38 -2.99
N LYS A 141 -24.83 16.42 -4.31
CA LYS A 141 -25.84 16.97 -5.23
C LYS A 141 -27.19 16.23 -5.14
N GLN A 142 -27.19 14.95 -4.77
CA GLN A 142 -28.38 14.10 -4.67
C GLN A 142 -29.06 14.18 -3.29
N TYR A 143 -28.30 14.53 -2.27
CA TYR A 143 -28.81 14.71 -0.92
C TYR A 143 -29.54 16.03 -0.81
N LYS A 144 -30.68 16.29 -1.22
CA LYS A 144 -31.48 17.53 -1.06
C LYS A 144 -31.33 18.13 0.36
N ILE A 145 -30.14 18.66 0.64
CA ILE A 145 -29.83 19.27 1.93
C ILE A 145 -30.51 20.65 1.93
N PRO A 146 -31.29 21.01 2.95
CA PRO A 146 -31.90 22.32 3.04
C PRO A 146 -30.83 23.42 3.03
N ASP A 147 -30.98 24.42 2.16
CA ASP A 147 -30.15 25.63 2.18
C ASP A 147 -30.36 26.36 3.53
N GLY A 148 -29.45 26.16 4.47
CA GLY A 148 -29.55 26.75 5.80
C GLY A 148 -28.82 28.09 5.89
N ASN A 149 -29.57 29.17 6.03
CA ASN A 149 -29.07 30.31 6.78
C ASN A 149 -29.02 29.86 8.25
N GLU A 150 -27.86 29.52 8.78
CA GLU A 150 -27.62 28.99 10.13
C GLU A 150 -28.31 29.80 11.26
N LYS A 151 -28.69 31.04 10.99
CA LYS A 151 -29.34 31.95 11.94
C LYS A 151 -30.86 31.82 12.02
N GLN A 152 -31.52 31.02 11.15
CA GLN A 152 -33.00 30.87 11.10
C GLN A 152 -33.46 29.44 10.96
N GLU A 153 -32.59 28.44 11.10
CA GLU A 153 -32.88 27.03 10.97
C GLU A 153 -33.65 26.52 12.22
N SER A 154 -34.75 25.81 12.02
CA SER A 154 -35.46 25.15 13.15
C SER A 154 -34.64 23.97 13.65
N ALA A 155 -34.83 23.54 14.90
CA ALA A 155 -34.14 22.38 15.48
C ALA A 155 -34.33 21.11 14.63
N GLU A 156 -35.55 20.90 14.09
CA GLU A 156 -35.88 19.76 13.24
C GLU A 156 -35.14 19.83 11.87
N GLN A 157 -35.00 21.02 11.29
CA GLN A 157 -34.25 21.21 10.05
C GLN A 157 -32.73 20.96 10.24
N LYS A 158 -32.21 21.39 11.39
CA LYS A 158 -30.83 21.16 11.78
C LYS A 158 -30.55 19.67 11.95
N GLU A 159 -31.39 18.95 12.70
CA GLU A 159 -31.28 17.50 12.90
C GLU A 159 -31.33 16.73 11.57
N LYS A 160 -32.28 17.10 10.70
CA LYS A 160 -32.38 16.50 9.36
C LYS A 160 -31.15 16.76 8.49
N ARG A 161 -30.59 17.95 8.55
CA ARG A 161 -29.36 18.31 7.85
C ARG A 161 -28.16 17.49 8.37
N GLU A 162 -28.01 17.42 9.69
CA GLU A 162 -26.94 16.65 10.33
C GLU A 162 -27.06 15.16 10.01
N HIS A 163 -28.27 14.60 10.02
CA HIS A 163 -28.51 13.21 9.62
C HIS A 163 -28.10 12.94 8.17
N LYS A 164 -28.47 13.84 7.23
CA LYS A 164 -28.08 13.70 5.82
C LYS A 164 -26.57 13.80 5.60
N LEU A 165 -25.90 14.71 6.28
CA LEU A 165 -24.43 14.83 6.22
C LEU A 165 -23.75 13.60 6.83
N LYS A 166 -24.27 13.09 7.96
CA LYS A 166 -23.79 11.82 8.54
C LYS A 166 -23.99 10.66 7.57
N SER A 167 -25.15 10.58 6.90
CA SER A 167 -25.44 9.55 5.91
C SER A 167 -24.51 9.63 4.70
N LEU A 168 -24.25 10.83 4.17
CA LEU A 168 -23.33 11.06 3.07
C LEU A 168 -21.90 10.62 3.44
N ASN A 169 -21.43 11.00 4.63
CA ASN A 169 -20.11 10.61 5.12
C ASN A 169 -20.00 9.08 5.23
N ALA A 170 -20.97 8.44 5.87
CA ALA A 170 -21.00 6.98 6.02
C ALA A 170 -21.05 6.26 4.67
N LEU A 171 -21.85 6.77 3.72
CA LEU A 171 -21.91 6.21 2.36
C LEU A 171 -20.56 6.29 1.65
N CYS A 172 -19.88 7.45 1.69
CA CYS A 172 -18.56 7.60 1.09
C CYS A 172 -17.54 6.64 1.70
N VAL A 173 -17.53 6.49 3.04
CA VAL A 173 -16.64 5.54 3.73
C VAL A 173 -16.91 4.11 3.29
N ARG A 174 -18.18 3.69 3.20
CA ARG A 174 -18.57 2.34 2.77
C ARG A 174 -18.17 2.04 1.33
N LEU A 175 -18.38 3.00 0.42
CA LEU A 175 -18.01 2.84 -0.99
C LEU A 175 -16.50 2.71 -1.17
N VAL A 176 -15.72 3.60 -0.54
CA VAL A 176 -14.26 3.54 -0.63
C VAL A 176 -13.70 2.30 0.06
N PHE A 177 -14.34 1.83 1.13
CA PHE A 177 -13.99 0.53 1.72
C PHE A 177 -14.25 -0.62 0.74
N CYS A 178 -15.35 -0.62 0.01
CA CYS A 178 -15.64 -1.68 -0.98
C CYS A 178 -14.60 -1.68 -2.11
N LEU A 179 -14.23 -0.50 -2.64
CA LEU A 179 -13.18 -0.35 -3.64
C LEU A 179 -11.81 -0.85 -3.13
N TYR A 180 -11.45 -0.45 -1.92
CA TYR A 180 -10.22 -0.94 -1.27
C TYR A 180 -10.25 -2.46 -1.05
N ALA A 181 -11.38 -2.99 -0.59
CA ALA A 181 -11.52 -4.40 -0.22
C ALA A 181 -11.43 -5.33 -1.43
N GLU A 182 -11.92 -4.91 -2.62
CA GLU A 182 -11.76 -5.69 -3.85
C GLU A 182 -10.30 -5.70 -4.30
N ASP A 183 -9.63 -4.55 -4.39
CA ASP A 183 -8.25 -4.45 -4.84
C ASP A 183 -7.25 -5.13 -3.88
N ALA A 184 -7.49 -5.01 -2.58
CA ALA A 184 -6.70 -5.66 -1.54
C ALA A 184 -6.98 -7.17 -1.39
N GLY A 185 -7.95 -7.73 -2.15
CA GLY A 185 -8.33 -9.14 -2.08
C GLY A 185 -9.06 -9.54 -0.80
N ILE A 186 -9.61 -8.58 -0.04
CA ILE A 186 -10.40 -8.85 1.17
C ILE A 186 -11.73 -9.54 0.81
N PHE A 187 -12.29 -9.21 -0.34
CA PHE A 187 -13.51 -9.84 -0.83
C PHE A 187 -13.29 -11.20 -1.50
N GLY A 188 -12.05 -11.66 -1.65
CA GLY A 188 -11.69 -12.94 -2.23
C GLY A 188 -10.68 -12.82 -3.38
N GLU A 189 -10.57 -13.88 -4.19
CA GLU A 189 -9.61 -13.92 -5.30
C GLU A 189 -10.04 -13.08 -6.52
N HIS A 190 -11.33 -12.78 -6.64
CA HIS A 190 -11.89 -11.96 -7.73
C HIS A 190 -11.71 -10.48 -7.38
N ARG A 191 -10.78 -9.82 -8.05
CA ARG A 191 -10.38 -8.44 -7.73
C ARG A 191 -11.37 -7.37 -8.17
N ASP A 192 -12.27 -7.66 -9.11
CA ASP A 192 -13.26 -6.72 -9.65
C ASP A 192 -14.69 -7.04 -9.18
N ILE A 193 -14.83 -7.71 -8.02
CA ILE A 193 -16.12 -8.24 -7.55
C ILE A 193 -17.15 -7.14 -7.26
N PHE A 194 -16.72 -6.01 -6.70
CA PHE A 194 -17.60 -4.88 -6.41
C PHE A 194 -17.93 -4.09 -7.67
N HIS A 195 -16.94 -3.91 -8.55
CA HIS A 195 -17.10 -3.33 -9.88
C HIS A 195 -18.16 -4.09 -10.68
N ASP A 196 -17.97 -5.39 -10.89
CA ASP A 196 -18.85 -6.25 -11.69
C ASP A 196 -20.26 -6.31 -11.10
N TYR A 197 -20.34 -6.34 -9.76
CA TYR A 197 -21.63 -6.29 -9.06
C TYR A 197 -22.40 -5.01 -9.40
N LEU A 198 -21.77 -3.84 -9.33
CA LEU A 198 -22.42 -2.57 -9.67
C LEU A 198 -22.68 -2.41 -11.17
N GLU A 199 -21.77 -2.90 -12.02
CA GLU A 199 -21.93 -2.85 -13.47
C GLU A 199 -23.18 -3.60 -13.95
N ALA A 200 -23.48 -4.74 -13.33
CA ALA A 200 -24.61 -5.59 -13.67
C ALA A 200 -25.99 -4.92 -13.49
N TYR A 201 -26.09 -3.86 -12.67
CA TYR A 201 -27.38 -3.21 -12.38
C TYR A 201 -27.59 -1.96 -13.23
N ASP A 202 -28.81 -1.74 -13.69
CA ASP A 202 -29.24 -0.45 -14.23
C ASP A 202 -29.10 0.64 -13.18
N VAL A 203 -28.80 1.89 -13.58
CA VAL A 203 -28.63 3.06 -12.67
C VAL A 203 -29.78 3.20 -11.67
N LYS A 204 -31.01 2.98 -12.11
CA LYS A 204 -32.22 3.04 -11.25
C LYS A 204 -32.23 1.99 -10.12
N ASP A 205 -31.53 0.87 -10.33
CA ASP A 205 -31.48 -0.27 -9.40
C ASP A 205 -30.22 -0.26 -8.51
N CYS A 206 -29.15 0.48 -8.87
CA CYS A 206 -27.89 0.56 -8.11
C CYS A 206 -28.10 0.91 -6.63
N ARG A 207 -29.05 1.82 -6.33
CA ARG A 207 -29.38 2.16 -4.94
C ARG A 207 -29.85 0.93 -4.15
N ARG A 208 -30.73 0.11 -4.74
CA ARG A 208 -31.24 -1.11 -4.12
C ARG A 208 -30.14 -2.14 -3.95
N ALA A 209 -29.32 -2.34 -4.99
CA ALA A 209 -28.20 -3.24 -4.97
C ALA A 209 -27.20 -2.88 -3.84
N LEU A 210 -26.87 -1.60 -3.65
CA LEU A 210 -26.03 -1.18 -2.53
C LEU A 210 -26.63 -1.42 -1.15
N ILE A 211 -27.93 -1.19 -0.97
CA ILE A 211 -28.59 -1.47 0.31
C ILE A 211 -28.49 -2.96 0.63
N GLU A 212 -28.72 -3.81 -0.36
CA GLU A 212 -28.63 -5.27 -0.22
C GLU A 212 -27.21 -5.72 0.05
N LEU A 213 -26.24 -5.20 -0.69
CA LEU A 213 -24.80 -5.46 -0.47
C LEU A 213 -24.37 -5.08 0.95
N PHE A 214 -24.69 -3.87 1.42
CA PHE A 214 -24.30 -3.42 2.76
C PHE A 214 -24.92 -4.27 3.86
N LYS A 215 -26.15 -4.69 3.70
CA LYS A 215 -26.81 -5.64 4.61
C LYS A 215 -26.11 -7.00 4.58
N THR A 216 -25.74 -7.50 3.42
CA THR A 216 -25.02 -8.77 3.27
C THR A 216 -23.65 -8.72 3.92
N LEU A 217 -22.91 -7.63 3.74
CA LEU A 217 -21.60 -7.42 4.38
C LEU A 217 -21.68 -7.36 5.90
N ASP A 218 -22.81 -6.90 6.47
CA ASP A 218 -23.03 -6.86 7.93
C ASP A 218 -23.62 -8.17 8.50
N THR A 219 -24.07 -9.10 7.64
CA THR A 219 -24.73 -10.33 8.09
C THR A 219 -23.75 -11.51 8.05
N PRO A 220 -23.50 -12.18 9.21
CA PRO A 220 -22.71 -13.41 9.23
C PRO A 220 -23.26 -14.45 8.27
N ILE A 221 -22.38 -15.19 7.60
CA ILE A 221 -22.76 -16.15 6.54
C ILE A 221 -23.81 -17.15 7.02
N ALA A 222 -23.72 -17.60 8.28
CA ALA A 222 -24.68 -18.55 8.86
C ALA A 222 -26.08 -17.96 9.13
N GLU A 223 -26.24 -16.64 9.10
CA GLU A 223 -27.49 -15.92 9.39
C GLU A 223 -28.13 -15.34 8.12
N ARG A 224 -27.51 -15.54 6.95
CA ARG A 224 -28.01 -15.06 5.67
C ARG A 224 -29.22 -15.85 5.21
N ASP A 225 -30.08 -15.18 4.44
CA ASP A 225 -31.20 -15.79 3.75
C ASP A 225 -30.70 -16.87 2.78
N GLU A 226 -31.32 -18.07 2.84
CA GLU A 226 -30.97 -19.17 1.93
C GLU A 226 -31.33 -18.90 0.45
N TYR A 227 -32.19 -17.90 0.21
CA TYR A 227 -32.62 -17.46 -1.14
C TYR A 227 -31.89 -16.19 -1.60
N LEU A 228 -30.81 -15.79 -0.92
CA LEU A 228 -30.02 -14.65 -1.33
C LEU A 228 -29.40 -14.88 -2.72
N GLU A 229 -29.47 -13.89 -3.59
CA GLU A 229 -28.95 -13.99 -4.96
C GLU A 229 -27.44 -14.28 -4.96
N GLU A 230 -26.96 -15.12 -5.89
CA GLU A 230 -25.57 -15.61 -5.91
C GLU A 230 -24.55 -14.47 -6.06
N ASP A 231 -24.89 -13.43 -6.82
CA ASP A 231 -24.03 -12.28 -7.09
C ASP A 231 -23.71 -11.46 -5.82
N VAL A 232 -24.67 -11.36 -4.89
CA VAL A 232 -24.45 -10.68 -3.59
C VAL A 232 -24.00 -11.66 -2.50
N ALA A 233 -24.40 -12.93 -2.59
CA ALA A 233 -24.04 -13.96 -1.60
C ALA A 233 -22.54 -14.27 -1.56
N GLN A 234 -21.81 -14.05 -2.67
CA GLN A 234 -20.37 -14.27 -2.77
C GLN A 234 -19.51 -13.31 -1.92
N PHE A 235 -20.06 -12.14 -1.53
CA PHE A 235 -19.33 -11.21 -0.67
C PHE A 235 -19.13 -11.77 0.73
N PRO A 236 -17.96 -11.58 1.37
CA PRO A 236 -17.70 -12.06 2.72
C PRO A 236 -18.47 -11.27 3.77
N TYR A 237 -18.49 -11.77 5.00
CA TYR A 237 -18.93 -10.99 6.17
C TYR A 237 -17.84 -10.04 6.61
N VAL A 238 -18.15 -8.76 6.79
CA VAL A 238 -17.23 -7.73 7.26
C VAL A 238 -17.56 -7.37 8.70
N ASN A 239 -16.79 -7.92 9.64
CA ASN A 239 -16.94 -7.62 11.06
C ASN A 239 -16.38 -6.21 11.37
N GLY A 240 -16.98 -5.49 12.30
CA GLY A 240 -16.47 -4.20 12.79
C GLY A 240 -17.46 -3.04 12.79
N GLY A 241 -18.73 -3.29 12.45
CA GLY A 241 -19.82 -2.32 12.58
C GLY A 241 -19.85 -1.23 11.50
N LEU A 242 -18.96 -1.27 10.48
CA LEU A 242 -18.96 -0.30 9.38
C LEU A 242 -20.32 -0.26 8.65
N PHE A 243 -20.94 -1.41 8.47
CA PHE A 243 -22.19 -1.59 7.75
C PHE A 243 -23.42 -1.69 8.66
N ALA A 244 -23.24 -1.74 9.98
CA ALA A 244 -24.33 -2.00 10.95
C ALA A 244 -25.40 -0.90 11.01
N ASP A 245 -25.08 0.37 10.73
CA ASP A 245 -26.06 1.46 10.76
C ASP A 245 -26.93 1.44 9.49
N GLU A 246 -28.10 0.81 9.57
CA GLU A 246 -29.09 0.76 8.48
C GLU A 246 -29.87 2.08 8.31
N THR A 247 -29.72 3.05 9.22
CA THR A 247 -30.47 4.31 9.19
C THR A 247 -29.90 5.33 8.23
N ILE A 248 -28.72 5.06 7.65
CA ILE A 248 -28.12 5.95 6.66
C ILE A 248 -29.01 6.05 5.40
N GLU A 249 -29.20 7.27 4.95
CA GLU A 249 -29.89 7.51 3.70
C GLU A 249 -28.94 7.30 2.51
N ILE A 250 -29.32 6.45 1.56
CA ILE A 250 -28.62 6.30 0.27
C ILE A 250 -29.50 6.98 -0.80
N PRO A 251 -29.00 8.02 -1.48
CA PRO A 251 -29.76 8.70 -2.52
C PRO A 251 -29.84 7.89 -3.82
N PRO A 252 -30.71 8.25 -4.76
CA PRO A 252 -30.72 7.65 -6.10
C PRO A 252 -29.37 7.86 -6.81
N PHE A 253 -28.99 6.91 -7.62
CA PHE A 253 -27.84 7.02 -8.51
C PHE A 253 -28.19 7.83 -9.74
N THR A 254 -27.17 8.43 -10.33
CA THR A 254 -27.18 9.01 -11.69
C THR A 254 -26.14 8.30 -12.55
N GLU A 255 -26.24 8.44 -13.87
CA GLU A 255 -25.20 7.91 -14.79
C GLU A 255 -23.81 8.45 -14.42
N GLU A 256 -23.71 9.75 -14.07
CA GLU A 256 -22.46 10.37 -13.61
C GLU A 256 -21.86 9.69 -12.39
N ILE A 257 -22.70 9.29 -11.40
CA ILE A 257 -22.23 8.61 -10.19
C ILE A 257 -21.80 7.19 -10.51
N LYS A 258 -22.56 6.46 -11.31
CA LYS A 258 -22.22 5.09 -11.71
C LYS A 258 -20.93 5.07 -12.49
N ASP A 259 -20.78 5.91 -13.52
CA ASP A 259 -19.58 6.03 -14.34
C ASP A 259 -18.36 6.42 -13.49
N LEU A 260 -18.50 7.38 -12.56
CA LEU A 260 -17.44 7.77 -11.64
C LEU A 260 -16.94 6.59 -10.79
N LEU A 261 -17.85 5.78 -10.25
CA LEU A 261 -17.49 4.63 -9.41
C LEU A 261 -16.83 3.53 -10.22
N LEU A 262 -17.36 3.18 -11.40
CA LEU A 262 -16.83 2.10 -12.23
C LEU A 262 -15.50 2.49 -12.88
N THR A 263 -15.43 3.67 -13.50
CA THR A 263 -14.24 4.05 -14.29
C THR A 263 -13.17 4.67 -13.40
N LYS A 264 -13.41 5.88 -12.87
CA LYS A 264 -12.35 6.64 -12.17
C LYS A 264 -11.97 6.06 -10.82
N ALA A 265 -12.96 5.50 -10.11
CA ALA A 265 -12.71 5.03 -8.76
C ALA A 265 -12.33 3.54 -8.70
N SER A 266 -12.69 2.73 -9.69
CA SER A 266 -12.31 1.31 -9.77
C SER A 266 -11.25 1.07 -10.84
N GLU A 267 -11.56 1.26 -12.15
CA GLU A 267 -10.64 0.88 -13.23
C GLU A 267 -9.36 1.72 -13.29
N ASP A 268 -9.45 3.05 -13.05
CA ASP A 268 -8.32 4.00 -13.20
C ASP A 268 -7.42 4.09 -11.94
N PHE A 269 -7.80 3.47 -10.83
CA PHE A 269 -7.09 3.62 -9.55
C PHE A 269 -7.02 2.31 -8.76
N ASP A 270 -5.82 1.89 -8.39
CA ASP A 270 -5.56 0.71 -7.53
C ASP A 270 -5.51 1.12 -6.06
N TRP A 271 -6.56 0.78 -5.30
CA TRP A 271 -6.66 1.09 -3.87
C TRP A 271 -5.72 0.23 -3.02
N SER A 272 -5.20 -0.89 -3.52
CA SER A 272 -4.26 -1.74 -2.78
C SER A 272 -2.91 -1.05 -2.52
N ASP A 273 -2.59 -0.01 -3.29
CA ASP A 273 -1.40 0.83 -3.09
C ASP A 273 -1.51 1.75 -1.86
N ILE A 274 -2.71 1.89 -1.28
CA ILE A 274 -2.94 2.71 -0.09
C ILE A 274 -2.67 1.92 1.17
N SER A 275 -1.77 2.43 2.01
CA SER A 275 -1.59 1.84 3.34
C SER A 275 -2.81 2.10 4.24
N PRO A 276 -3.14 1.20 5.19
CA PRO A 276 -4.25 1.40 6.13
C PRO A 276 -4.18 2.73 6.90
N THR A 277 -2.97 3.21 7.19
CA THR A 277 -2.73 4.49 7.87
C THR A 277 -3.12 5.69 7.01
N ILE A 278 -2.88 5.61 5.70
CA ILE A 278 -3.28 6.64 4.73
C ILE A 278 -4.79 6.66 4.55
N PHE A 279 -5.41 5.47 4.54
CA PHE A 279 -6.85 5.32 4.37
C PHE A 279 -7.64 6.16 5.38
N GLY A 280 -7.26 6.12 6.67
CA GLY A 280 -7.86 6.96 7.70
C GLY A 280 -7.69 8.46 7.46
N ALA A 281 -6.49 8.89 7.04
CA ALA A 281 -6.18 10.30 6.78
C ALA A 281 -6.95 10.86 5.57
N VAL A 282 -7.15 10.06 4.51
CA VAL A 282 -7.97 10.44 3.35
C VAL A 282 -9.40 10.76 3.78
N PHE A 283 -10.00 9.93 4.64
CA PHE A 283 -11.34 10.21 5.17
C PHE A 283 -11.40 11.45 6.03
N GLU A 284 -10.48 11.60 6.97
CA GLU A 284 -10.46 12.78 7.85
C GLU A 284 -10.35 14.08 7.04
N SER A 285 -9.48 14.12 6.03
CA SER A 285 -9.29 15.30 5.18
C SER A 285 -10.48 15.60 4.28
N THR A 286 -11.16 14.56 3.78
CA THR A 286 -12.22 14.72 2.78
C THR A 286 -13.57 15.01 3.41
N LEU A 287 -13.85 14.42 4.58
CA LEU A 287 -15.12 14.55 5.27
C LEU A 287 -15.22 15.82 6.13
N ASN A 288 -14.09 16.44 6.46
CA ASN A 288 -14.07 17.70 7.21
C ASN A 288 -14.05 18.91 6.23
N PRO A 289 -15.11 19.75 6.18
CA PRO A 289 -15.19 20.89 5.26
C PRO A 289 -14.10 21.95 5.46
N GLU A 290 -13.52 22.05 6.67
CA GLU A 290 -12.46 23.02 6.98
C GLU A 290 -11.10 22.55 6.45
N THR A 291 -10.76 21.30 6.63
CA THR A 291 -9.50 20.70 6.10
C THR A 291 -9.53 20.59 4.59
N ARG A 292 -10.69 20.31 3.99
CA ARG A 292 -10.90 20.25 2.56
C ARG A 292 -10.58 21.57 1.84
N ARG A 293 -10.90 22.71 2.45
CA ARG A 293 -10.62 24.07 1.89
C ARG A 293 -9.15 24.47 2.06
N SER A 294 -8.46 23.94 3.06
CA SER A 294 -7.07 24.32 3.36
C SER A 294 -6.03 23.49 2.62
N GLY A 295 -6.42 22.43 1.91
CA GLY A 295 -5.50 21.51 1.21
C GLY A 295 -4.53 20.77 2.15
N GLY A 296 -4.80 20.77 3.46
CA GLY A 296 -3.93 20.19 4.47
C GLY A 296 -4.40 18.81 4.91
N MET A 297 -3.81 17.76 4.36
CA MET A 297 -3.88 16.44 4.99
C MET A 297 -2.99 16.45 6.24
N HIS A 298 -3.58 16.33 7.42
CA HIS A 298 -2.84 16.08 8.65
C HIS A 298 -2.54 14.58 8.77
N TYR A 299 -1.58 14.14 7.97
CA TYR A 299 -1.10 12.76 7.98
C TYR A 299 0.12 12.63 8.87
N THR A 300 0.05 11.73 9.84
CA THR A 300 1.23 11.34 10.61
C THR A 300 1.86 10.14 9.91
N SER A 301 3.00 10.34 9.24
CA SER A 301 3.69 9.26 8.53
C SER A 301 4.13 8.15 9.49
N ILE A 302 4.20 6.91 8.98
CA ILE A 302 4.69 5.73 9.71
C ILE A 302 6.05 6.03 10.35
N GLU A 303 6.95 6.71 9.63
CA GLU A 303 8.25 7.12 10.16
C GLU A 303 8.13 8.02 11.41
N ASN A 304 7.19 8.97 11.43
CA ASN A 304 6.97 9.82 12.59
C ASN A 304 6.28 9.07 13.74
N ILE A 305 5.42 8.10 13.43
CA ILE A 305 4.85 7.19 14.42
C ILE A 305 5.97 6.38 15.09
N HIS A 306 6.86 5.78 14.30
CA HIS A 306 8.00 5.03 14.82
C HIS A 306 8.98 5.87 15.66
N LYS A 307 9.14 7.17 15.38
CA LYS A 307 9.92 8.08 16.26
C LYS A 307 9.35 8.16 17.68
N VAL A 308 8.08 7.84 17.85
CA VAL A 308 7.40 7.83 19.15
C VAL A 308 7.36 6.42 19.74
N ILE A 309 6.87 5.43 18.98
CA ILE A 309 6.64 4.08 19.51
C ILE A 309 7.95 3.29 19.73
N ASP A 310 8.96 3.48 18.87
CA ASP A 310 10.23 2.77 18.99
C ASP A 310 10.90 3.04 20.34
N PRO A 311 11.22 4.29 20.73
CA PRO A 311 11.85 4.55 22.00
C PRO A 311 10.92 4.38 23.21
N LEU A 312 9.57 4.38 22.99
CA LEU A 312 8.61 4.28 24.07
C LEU A 312 8.52 2.84 24.64
N PHE A 313 8.46 1.83 23.77
CA PHE A 313 8.34 0.43 24.20
C PHE A 313 8.88 -0.58 23.19
N LEU A 314 8.88 -0.28 21.88
CA LEU A 314 9.15 -1.28 20.85
C LEU A 314 10.62 -1.72 20.85
N ASP A 315 11.57 -0.81 21.08
CA ASP A 315 12.99 -1.14 21.15
C ASP A 315 13.30 -2.09 22.31
N ASP A 316 12.67 -1.88 23.48
CA ASP A 316 12.82 -2.75 24.63
C ASP A 316 12.26 -4.16 24.35
N LEU A 317 11.10 -4.25 23.73
CA LEU A 317 10.51 -5.53 23.30
C LEU A 317 11.38 -6.25 22.29
N LYS A 318 11.88 -5.55 21.27
CA LYS A 318 12.80 -6.11 20.26
C LYS A 318 14.09 -6.61 20.88
N LYS A 319 14.62 -5.90 21.87
CA LYS A 319 15.83 -6.27 22.61
C LYS A 319 15.58 -7.56 23.43
N GLU A 320 14.51 -7.59 24.21
CA GLU A 320 14.12 -8.77 25.00
C GLU A 320 13.91 -10.00 24.08
N PHE A 321 13.23 -9.84 22.96
CA PHE A 321 13.04 -10.92 21.99
C PHE A 321 14.37 -11.45 21.44
N LYS A 322 15.31 -10.57 21.08
CA LYS A 322 16.66 -10.96 20.64
C LYS A 322 17.41 -11.75 21.72
N GLU A 323 17.31 -11.34 22.98
CA GLU A 323 17.92 -12.05 24.10
C GLU A 323 17.31 -13.46 24.28
N ILE A 324 15.99 -13.59 24.09
CA ILE A 324 15.33 -14.90 24.12
C ILE A 324 15.77 -15.77 22.94
N GLN A 325 15.90 -15.18 21.76
CA GLN A 325 16.38 -15.91 20.57
C GLN A 325 17.80 -16.46 20.75
N ALA A 326 18.66 -15.75 21.50
CA ALA A 326 20.04 -16.15 21.78
C ALA A 326 20.16 -17.32 22.79
N VAL A 327 19.06 -17.70 23.47
CA VAL A 327 19.06 -18.83 24.43
C VAL A 327 19.25 -20.14 23.67
N THR A 328 20.32 -20.87 23.99
CA THR A 328 20.69 -22.13 23.34
C THR A 328 19.92 -23.35 23.88
N VAL A 329 19.49 -23.31 25.16
CA VAL A 329 18.76 -24.43 25.79
C VAL A 329 17.29 -24.38 25.35
N ARG A 330 16.88 -25.35 24.55
CA ARG A 330 15.54 -25.40 23.90
C ARG A 330 14.39 -25.22 24.90
N ARG A 331 14.38 -26.00 26.00
CA ARG A 331 13.29 -25.92 27.00
C ARG A 331 13.19 -24.56 27.68
N THR A 332 14.33 -23.93 27.95
CA THR A 332 14.38 -22.60 28.54
C THR A 332 13.91 -21.53 27.54
N LYS A 333 14.29 -21.70 26.28
CA LYS A 333 13.87 -20.80 25.18
C LYS A 333 12.36 -20.88 24.99
N GLU A 334 11.79 -22.08 24.89
CA GLU A 334 10.34 -22.29 24.75
C GLU A 334 9.58 -21.61 25.90
N LYS A 335 9.99 -21.89 27.15
CA LYS A 335 9.36 -21.23 28.31
C LYS A 335 9.42 -19.69 28.26
N ARG A 336 10.57 -19.13 27.89
CA ARG A 336 10.72 -17.68 27.78
C ARG A 336 9.91 -17.09 26.63
N LEU A 337 9.72 -17.82 25.53
CA LEU A 337 8.85 -17.41 24.44
C LEU A 337 7.39 -17.35 24.89
N ASP A 338 6.92 -18.38 25.63
CA ASP A 338 5.57 -18.39 26.19
C ASP A 338 5.34 -17.22 27.16
N GLU A 339 6.32 -16.94 28.04
CA GLU A 339 6.28 -15.81 28.96
C GLU A 339 6.25 -14.46 28.19
N PHE A 340 7.04 -14.35 27.13
CA PHE A 340 7.07 -13.15 26.29
C PHE A 340 5.76 -12.97 25.50
N GLN A 341 5.19 -14.04 24.96
CA GLN A 341 3.88 -14.00 24.29
C GLN A 341 2.78 -13.54 25.26
N ASN A 342 2.77 -14.08 26.49
CA ASN A 342 1.82 -13.65 27.52
C ASN A 342 2.01 -12.17 27.90
N LYS A 343 3.27 -11.71 27.95
CA LYS A 343 3.58 -10.31 28.18
C LYS A 343 3.01 -9.43 27.07
N LEU A 344 3.24 -9.78 25.78
CA LEU A 344 2.67 -9.06 24.65
C LEU A 344 1.14 -9.01 24.71
N ALA A 345 0.49 -10.14 25.01
CA ALA A 345 -0.96 -10.22 25.13
C ALA A 345 -1.53 -9.39 26.31
N SER A 346 -0.71 -9.06 27.30
CA SER A 346 -1.12 -8.26 28.46
C SER A 346 -0.94 -6.74 28.27
N LEU A 347 -0.27 -6.31 27.19
CA LEU A 347 -0.08 -4.90 26.90
C LEU A 347 -1.41 -4.24 26.52
N THR A 348 -1.62 -3.07 27.05
CA THR A 348 -2.78 -2.24 26.73
C THR A 348 -2.29 -0.85 26.29
N PHE A 349 -2.89 -0.36 25.20
CA PHE A 349 -2.54 0.91 24.63
C PHE A 349 -3.74 1.86 24.68
N LEU A 350 -3.50 3.12 24.96
CA LEU A 350 -4.50 4.18 24.95
C LEU A 350 -3.95 5.36 24.15
N ASP A 351 -4.64 5.71 23.07
CA ASP A 351 -4.44 6.97 22.37
C ASP A 351 -5.67 7.86 22.59
N PRO A 352 -5.58 8.90 23.47
CA PRO A 352 -6.72 9.75 23.80
C PRO A 352 -7.11 10.72 22.68
N ALA A 353 -6.30 10.82 21.63
CA ALA A 353 -6.52 11.72 20.49
C ALA A 353 -6.26 10.97 19.18
N CYS A 354 -6.75 9.73 19.08
CA CYS A 354 -6.35 8.77 18.05
C CYS A 354 -6.64 9.19 16.60
N GLY A 355 -7.54 10.15 16.36
CA GLY A 355 -7.93 10.52 15.00
C GLY A 355 -8.40 9.29 14.21
N SER A 356 -7.73 9.01 13.08
CA SER A 356 -7.94 7.80 12.27
C SER A 356 -7.37 6.51 12.89
N GLY A 357 -6.72 6.58 14.04
CA GLY A 357 -6.16 5.42 14.73
C GLY A 357 -4.78 4.98 14.24
N ASN A 358 -4.05 5.81 13.50
CA ASN A 358 -2.77 5.45 12.88
C ASN A 358 -1.72 4.93 13.89
N PHE A 359 -1.64 5.52 15.09
CA PHE A 359 -0.77 5.01 16.15
C PHE A 359 -1.20 3.64 16.65
N LEU A 360 -2.50 3.40 16.78
CA LEU A 360 -3.04 2.12 17.26
C LEU A 360 -2.90 1.00 16.23
N THR A 361 -3.02 1.32 14.94
CA THR A 361 -2.86 0.33 13.85
C THR A 361 -1.39 -0.06 13.66
N GLU A 362 -0.46 0.85 13.95
CA GLU A 362 0.98 0.59 13.82
C GLU A 362 1.59 -0.05 15.08
N THR A 363 0.87 -0.02 16.21
CA THR A 363 1.29 -0.60 17.49
C THR A 363 0.89 -2.05 17.61
#